data_84a93683959057bddcc1bccc4b433247
#
_entry.id   84a93683959057bddcc1bccc4b433247
#
_cell.length_a   1.000
_cell.length_b   1.000
_cell.length_c   1.000
_cell.angle_alpha   90.00
_cell.angle_beta   90.00
_cell.angle_gamma   90.00
#
_symmetry.space_group_name_H-M   'P 1'
#
loop_
_entity.id
_entity.type
_entity.pdbx_description
1 polymer ?
#
loop_
_entity_poly.entity_id
_entity_poly.type
_entity_poly.pdbx_seq_one_letter_code
_entity_poly.pdbx_strand_id
1 'polypeptide(L)'
;MLRRIYLLRHGDVSYFSSDGKPVSFHHATLNENGIAQASALGEILAPVSFQKCIYSGMLRSHQTLELVMGAREISCSTNFLACSDFSEIQPGAIHTFSGTDFDQWKNYFLSALGPGLNSDSRFMGGETFFDFTNRVNLCLRTLLDDTSWVNALVVAHSVVNRWILCRFLGLGLDGIHAIEQDSGCMNVIDILPDGKGVIRLMNYTPGDRAKVHLRKNTLEMLFEQSVEAHKKNNPTSE
;
A
#
# COMPACT_ATOMS: atom_id res chain seq x y z
N MET A 1 24.68 -14.20 -1.73
CA MET A 1 24.40 -13.35 -2.91
C MET A 1 23.52 -12.19 -2.47
N LEU A 2 23.69 -10.99 -3.01
CA LEU A 2 22.80 -9.86 -2.75
C LEU A 2 21.46 -10.14 -3.42
N ARG A 3 20.36 -10.00 -2.67
CA ARG A 3 18.99 -10.11 -3.18
C ARG A 3 18.33 -8.76 -3.14
N ARG A 4 17.29 -8.53 -3.95
CA ARG A 4 16.61 -7.24 -4.02
C ARG A 4 15.10 -7.41 -4.04
N ILE A 5 14.41 -6.67 -3.17
CA ILE A 5 12.95 -6.55 -3.16
C ILE A 5 12.57 -5.23 -3.82
N TYR A 6 11.71 -5.31 -4.83
CA TYR A 6 10.97 -4.18 -5.38
C TYR A 6 9.59 -4.18 -4.73
N LEU A 7 9.40 -3.31 -3.75
CA LEU A 7 8.19 -3.21 -2.94
C LEU A 7 7.32 -2.07 -3.47
N LEU A 8 6.19 -2.41 -4.06
CA LEU A 8 5.27 -1.47 -4.68
C LEU A 8 4.01 -1.30 -3.84
N ARG A 9 3.46 -0.10 -3.79
CA ARG A 9 2.07 0.11 -3.45
C ARG A 9 1.22 -0.03 -4.72
N HIS A 10 0.04 -0.64 -4.62
CA HIS A 10 -0.91 -0.68 -5.73
C HIS A 10 -1.20 0.73 -6.29
N GLY A 11 -1.57 0.81 -7.56
CA GLY A 11 -2.00 2.05 -8.21
C GLY A 11 -3.25 2.65 -7.56
N ASP A 12 -3.59 3.86 -7.96
CA ASP A 12 -4.71 4.61 -7.41
C ASP A 12 -6.06 3.89 -7.59
N VAL A 13 -6.96 4.06 -6.62
CA VAL A 13 -8.30 3.46 -6.60
C VAL A 13 -9.33 4.48 -6.13
N SER A 14 -10.56 4.32 -6.57
CA SER A 14 -11.70 5.07 -6.05
C SER A 14 -12.43 4.22 -5.01
N TYR A 15 -12.51 4.68 -3.77
CA TYR A 15 -13.24 4.00 -2.69
C TYR A 15 -14.72 4.38 -2.64
N PHE A 16 -15.14 5.26 -3.52
CA PHE A 16 -16.54 5.67 -3.68
C PHE A 16 -16.87 5.67 -5.18
N SER A 17 -18.07 5.20 -5.50
CA SER A 17 -18.62 5.24 -6.86
C SER A 17 -18.99 6.65 -7.27
N SER A 18 -19.30 6.86 -8.56
CA SER A 18 -19.72 8.16 -9.10
C SER A 18 -20.97 8.74 -8.42
N ASP A 19 -21.84 7.89 -7.89
CA ASP A 19 -23.02 8.26 -7.10
C ASP A 19 -22.75 8.39 -5.59
N GLY A 20 -21.47 8.36 -5.17
CA GLY A 20 -21.04 8.58 -3.79
C GLY A 20 -21.19 7.38 -2.86
N LYS A 21 -21.59 6.20 -3.36
CA LYS A 21 -21.69 4.99 -2.53
C LYS A 21 -20.32 4.38 -2.25
N PRO A 22 -20.07 3.86 -1.03
CA PRO A 22 -18.83 3.19 -0.72
C PRO A 22 -18.65 1.94 -1.59
N VAL A 23 -17.47 1.79 -2.17
CA VAL A 23 -17.02 0.55 -2.81
C VAL A 23 -16.39 -0.34 -1.74
N SER A 24 -16.73 -1.63 -1.77
CA SER A 24 -16.12 -2.58 -0.85
C SER A 24 -14.59 -2.51 -0.92
N PHE A 25 -13.96 -2.32 0.22
CA PHE A 25 -12.51 -2.22 0.35
C PHE A 25 -11.76 -3.42 -0.27
N HIS A 26 -12.37 -4.61 -0.21
CA HIS A 26 -11.80 -5.83 -0.80
C HIS A 26 -11.91 -5.88 -2.33
N HIS A 27 -12.93 -5.23 -2.91
CA HIS A 27 -13.24 -5.30 -4.33
C HIS A 27 -12.87 -4.02 -5.11
N ALA A 28 -12.28 -3.01 -4.44
CA ALA A 28 -11.82 -1.81 -5.10
C ALA A 28 -10.76 -2.15 -6.18
N THR A 29 -11.04 -1.68 -7.41
CA THR A 29 -10.18 -1.84 -8.60
C THR A 29 -9.37 -0.58 -8.85
N LEU A 30 -8.32 -0.68 -9.65
CA LEU A 30 -7.60 0.48 -10.13
C LEU A 30 -8.53 1.39 -10.94
N ASN A 31 -8.42 2.70 -10.71
CA ASN A 31 -8.97 3.71 -11.58
C ASN A 31 -8.00 4.02 -12.75
N GLU A 32 -8.38 4.92 -13.67
CA GLU A 32 -7.56 5.27 -14.83
C GLU A 32 -6.16 5.77 -14.43
N ASN A 33 -6.07 6.57 -13.37
CA ASN A 33 -4.79 7.04 -12.82
C ASN A 33 -3.95 5.88 -12.29
N GLY A 34 -4.55 4.94 -11.56
CA GLY A 34 -3.88 3.75 -11.05
C GLY A 34 -3.35 2.83 -12.15
N ILE A 35 -4.11 2.69 -13.25
CA ILE A 35 -3.67 1.95 -14.45
C ILE A 35 -2.44 2.63 -15.07
N ALA A 36 -2.49 3.95 -15.25
CA ALA A 36 -1.36 4.71 -15.78
C ALA A 36 -0.10 4.62 -14.90
N GLN A 37 -0.28 4.71 -13.57
CA GLN A 37 0.81 4.57 -12.61
C GLN A 37 1.46 3.18 -12.69
N ALA A 38 0.68 2.11 -12.71
CA ALA A 38 1.17 0.74 -12.79
C ALA A 38 1.89 0.47 -14.13
N SER A 39 1.34 0.97 -15.23
CA SER A 39 1.97 0.84 -16.56
C SER A 39 3.31 1.55 -16.62
N ALA A 40 3.41 2.77 -16.09
CA ALA A 40 4.67 3.52 -16.03
C ALA A 40 5.74 2.82 -15.17
N LEU A 41 5.34 2.17 -14.06
CA LEU A 41 6.25 1.32 -13.29
C LEU A 41 6.71 0.10 -14.08
N GLY A 42 5.81 -0.48 -14.89
CA GLY A 42 6.13 -1.59 -15.80
C GLY A 42 7.22 -1.24 -16.80
N GLU A 43 7.17 -0.05 -17.39
CA GLU A 43 8.21 0.47 -18.30
C GLU A 43 9.57 0.61 -17.59
N ILE A 44 9.58 1.20 -16.40
CA ILE A 44 10.80 1.38 -15.60
C ILE A 44 11.41 0.04 -15.19
N LEU A 45 10.58 -0.91 -14.80
CA LEU A 45 11.00 -2.23 -14.35
C LEU A 45 11.25 -3.20 -15.51
N ALA A 46 11.00 -2.81 -16.78
CA ALA A 46 11.20 -3.66 -17.96
C ALA A 46 12.57 -4.39 -18.02
N PRO A 47 13.69 -3.78 -17.60
CA PRO A 47 14.99 -4.44 -17.62
C PRO A 47 15.19 -5.46 -16.49
N VAL A 48 14.29 -5.54 -15.49
CA VAL A 48 14.45 -6.38 -14.30
C VAL A 48 13.82 -7.74 -14.52
N SER A 49 14.58 -8.81 -14.35
CA SER A 49 14.06 -10.18 -14.32
C SER A 49 13.68 -10.55 -12.87
N PHE A 50 12.42 -10.92 -12.66
CA PHE A 50 11.89 -11.35 -11.35
C PHE A 50 11.77 -12.86 -11.28
N GLN A 51 12.29 -13.47 -10.22
CA GLN A 51 12.12 -14.88 -9.91
C GLN A 51 10.92 -15.12 -8.97
N LYS A 52 10.47 -14.06 -8.28
CA LYS A 52 9.34 -14.13 -7.37
C LYS A 52 8.46 -12.90 -7.53
N CYS A 53 7.16 -13.13 -7.75
CA CYS A 53 6.16 -12.07 -7.86
C CYS A 53 5.04 -12.35 -6.86
N ILE A 54 4.85 -11.46 -5.90
CA ILE A 54 3.91 -11.60 -4.78
C ILE A 54 2.94 -10.42 -4.79
N TYR A 55 1.66 -10.70 -4.57
CA TYR A 55 0.63 -9.69 -4.34
C TYR A 55 -0.19 -10.02 -3.10
N SER A 56 -0.87 -9.04 -2.55
CA SER A 56 -1.56 -9.14 -1.26
C SER A 56 -2.86 -9.97 -1.27
N GLY A 57 -3.24 -10.58 -2.39
CA GLY A 57 -4.53 -11.24 -2.57
C GLY A 57 -5.69 -10.28 -2.91
N MET A 58 -5.53 -8.97 -2.76
CA MET A 58 -6.54 -7.98 -3.12
C MET A 58 -6.51 -7.64 -4.61
N LEU A 59 -7.69 -7.40 -5.21
CA LEU A 59 -7.84 -7.21 -6.65
C LEU A 59 -6.96 -6.09 -7.20
N ARG A 60 -6.90 -4.92 -6.56
CA ARG A 60 -6.05 -3.79 -6.97
C ARG A 60 -4.55 -4.10 -6.96
N SER A 61 -4.09 -4.94 -6.02
CA SER A 61 -2.68 -5.36 -5.98
C SER A 61 -2.36 -6.37 -7.10
N HIS A 62 -3.31 -7.26 -7.42
CA HIS A 62 -3.20 -8.18 -8.55
C HIS A 62 -3.15 -7.41 -9.88
N GLN A 63 -4.10 -6.50 -10.12
CA GLN A 63 -4.14 -5.66 -11.32
C GLN A 63 -2.85 -4.85 -11.50
N THR A 64 -2.32 -4.28 -10.39
CA THR A 64 -1.04 -3.56 -10.44
C THR A 64 0.09 -4.49 -10.85
N LEU A 65 0.16 -5.70 -10.28
CA LEU A 65 1.18 -6.68 -10.63
C LEU A 65 1.09 -7.09 -12.11
N GLU A 66 -0.11 -7.35 -12.61
CA GLU A 66 -0.33 -7.70 -14.03
C GLU A 66 0.14 -6.59 -14.96
N LEU A 67 -0.20 -5.33 -14.67
CA LEU A 67 0.21 -4.18 -15.49
C LEU A 67 1.72 -3.95 -15.43
N VAL A 68 2.34 -4.07 -14.25
CA VAL A 68 3.80 -3.95 -14.10
C VAL A 68 4.52 -5.05 -14.85
N MET A 69 4.02 -6.26 -14.84
CA MET A 69 4.61 -7.38 -15.59
C MET A 69 4.32 -7.26 -17.08
N GLY A 70 3.19 -6.69 -17.49
CA GLY A 70 2.83 -6.44 -18.89
C GLY A 70 2.79 -7.71 -19.73
N ALA A 71 3.06 -7.57 -21.03
CA ALA A 71 3.15 -8.67 -21.97
C ALA A 71 4.54 -9.38 -21.95
N ARG A 72 5.32 -9.24 -20.86
CA ARG A 72 6.58 -9.97 -20.74
C ARG A 72 6.26 -11.46 -20.82
N GLU A 73 7.09 -12.21 -21.52
CA GLU A 73 7.09 -13.65 -21.37
C GLU A 73 7.33 -13.98 -19.90
N ILE A 74 6.25 -14.26 -19.18
CA ILE A 74 6.33 -14.81 -17.84
C ILE A 74 7.03 -16.15 -18.04
N SER A 75 8.32 -16.19 -17.71
CA SER A 75 9.02 -17.46 -17.78
C SER A 75 8.19 -18.47 -16.98
N CYS A 76 8.09 -19.70 -17.43
CA CYS A 76 7.22 -20.75 -16.84
C CYS A 76 7.43 -20.98 -15.34
N SER A 77 8.45 -20.35 -14.76
CA SER A 77 8.80 -20.40 -13.33
C SER A 77 8.27 -19.24 -12.48
N THR A 78 7.71 -18.18 -13.08
CA THR A 78 7.25 -17.01 -12.35
C THR A 78 5.72 -17.05 -12.19
N ASN A 79 5.23 -17.82 -11.23
CA ASN A 79 3.83 -17.77 -10.82
C ASN A 79 3.59 -16.55 -9.93
N PHE A 80 2.47 -15.85 -10.14
CA PHE A 80 2.00 -14.81 -9.23
C PHE A 80 1.49 -15.49 -7.95
N LEU A 81 2.11 -15.16 -6.81
CA LEU A 81 1.79 -15.73 -5.52
C LEU A 81 0.91 -14.76 -4.73
N ALA A 82 -0.30 -15.19 -4.40
CA ALA A 82 -1.14 -14.45 -3.46
C ALA A 82 -0.64 -14.69 -2.02
N CYS A 83 -0.38 -13.60 -1.28
CA CYS A 83 -0.09 -13.65 0.15
C CYS A 83 -1.08 -12.75 0.90
N SER A 84 -2.14 -13.31 1.44
CA SER A 84 -3.19 -12.57 2.17
C SER A 84 -2.64 -11.83 3.40
N ASP A 85 -1.53 -12.28 3.97
CA ASP A 85 -0.87 -11.62 5.09
C ASP A 85 -0.24 -10.27 4.72
N PHE A 86 -0.08 -9.98 3.41
CA PHE A 86 0.25 -8.64 2.90
C PHE A 86 -0.99 -7.80 2.57
N SER A 87 -2.21 -8.22 2.92
CA SER A 87 -3.39 -7.38 2.79
C SER A 87 -3.26 -6.12 3.63
N GLU A 88 -3.91 -5.03 3.18
CA GLU A 88 -3.91 -3.78 3.94
C GLU A 88 -4.53 -3.97 5.32
N ILE A 89 -4.06 -3.16 6.27
CA ILE A 89 -4.64 -3.15 7.61
C ILE A 89 -6.15 -2.90 7.54
N GLN A 90 -6.92 -3.69 8.28
CA GLN A 90 -8.38 -3.67 8.20
C GLN A 90 -8.94 -2.52 9.03
N PRO A 91 -9.59 -1.52 8.41
CA PRO A 91 -10.29 -0.50 9.17
C PRO A 91 -11.53 -1.09 9.82
N GLY A 92 -11.98 -0.48 10.90
CA GLY A 92 -13.29 -0.73 11.46
C GLY A 92 -14.42 -0.20 10.56
N ALA A 93 -15.61 -0.03 11.13
CA ALA A 93 -16.77 0.47 10.40
C ALA A 93 -16.60 1.95 9.99
N ILE A 94 -15.91 2.21 8.89
CA ILE A 94 -15.75 3.56 8.30
C ILE A 94 -17.12 4.16 7.91
N HIS A 95 -18.14 3.32 7.71
CA HIS A 95 -19.44 3.68 7.14
C HIS A 95 -20.42 4.31 8.12
N THR A 96 -20.13 4.35 9.40
CA THR A 96 -21.08 4.74 10.44
C THR A 96 -20.91 6.17 10.94
N PHE A 97 -20.12 7.00 10.26
CA PHE A 97 -20.06 8.39 10.65
C PHE A 97 -21.33 9.12 10.18
N SER A 98 -22.36 9.07 10.99
CA SER A 98 -23.60 9.85 10.85
C SER A 98 -23.57 11.16 11.65
N GLY A 99 -22.38 11.56 12.13
CA GLY A 99 -22.20 12.73 12.96
C GLY A 99 -22.15 14.03 12.16
N THR A 100 -22.67 15.10 12.75
CA THR A 100 -22.60 16.46 12.24
C THR A 100 -21.27 17.14 12.53
N ASP A 101 -20.36 16.49 13.26
CA ASP A 101 -19.06 17.01 13.63
C ASP A 101 -17.97 16.62 12.63
N PHE A 102 -17.78 17.51 11.65
CA PHE A 102 -16.77 17.35 10.60
C PHE A 102 -15.34 17.32 11.16
N ASP A 103 -15.03 18.08 12.20
CA ASP A 103 -13.69 18.12 12.78
C ASP A 103 -13.37 16.83 13.54
N GLN A 104 -14.35 16.24 14.20
CA GLN A 104 -14.19 14.93 14.84
C GLN A 104 -13.92 13.85 13.78
N TRP A 105 -14.65 13.87 12.68
CA TRP A 105 -14.46 12.93 11.57
C TRP A 105 -13.08 13.07 10.93
N LYS A 106 -12.67 14.30 10.64
CA LYS A 106 -11.32 14.61 10.12
C LYS A 106 -10.23 14.12 11.06
N ASN A 107 -10.34 14.41 12.34
CA ASN A 107 -9.36 13.97 13.34
C ASN A 107 -9.28 12.45 13.45
N TYR A 108 -10.39 11.73 13.34
CA TYR A 108 -10.44 10.28 13.34
C TYR A 108 -9.61 9.67 12.18
N PHE A 109 -9.75 10.24 10.97
CA PHE A 109 -8.95 9.81 9.83
C PHE A 109 -7.47 10.15 9.99
N LEU A 110 -7.17 11.41 10.28
CA LEU A 110 -5.78 11.90 10.27
C LEU A 110 -4.94 11.34 11.43
N SER A 111 -5.56 11.00 12.55
CA SER A 111 -4.85 10.38 13.69
C SER A 111 -4.60 8.88 13.53
N ALA A 112 -5.23 8.21 12.56
CA ALA A 112 -5.16 6.76 12.43
C ALA A 112 -3.74 6.21 12.19
N LEU A 113 -2.83 7.03 11.66
CA LEU A 113 -1.40 6.74 11.53
C LEU A 113 -0.54 7.81 12.21
N GLY A 114 -1.07 8.48 13.24
CA GLY A 114 -0.36 9.51 13.98
C GLY A 114 0.76 8.97 14.88
N PRO A 115 1.51 9.87 15.54
CA PRO A 115 2.53 9.47 16.51
C PRO A 115 1.91 8.78 17.73
N GLY A 116 2.71 7.94 18.41
CA GLY A 116 2.28 7.23 19.62
C GLY A 116 1.55 5.91 19.37
N LEU A 117 1.58 5.39 18.14
CA LEU A 117 1.05 4.07 17.83
C LEU A 117 1.81 2.98 18.60
N ASN A 118 1.05 2.03 19.14
CA ASN A 118 1.57 0.84 19.82
C ASN A 118 0.80 -0.41 19.38
N SER A 119 1.20 -1.57 19.89
CA SER A 119 0.59 -2.86 19.53
C SER A 119 -0.92 -2.93 19.78
N ASP A 120 -1.42 -2.27 20.83
CA ASP A 120 -2.83 -2.32 21.22
C ASP A 120 -3.68 -1.31 20.43
N SER A 121 -3.04 -0.35 19.75
CA SER A 121 -3.72 0.62 18.90
C SER A 121 -4.50 -0.09 17.80
N ARG A 122 -5.68 0.46 17.44
CA ARG A 122 -6.53 -0.07 16.38
C ARG A 122 -6.60 0.90 15.22
N PHE A 123 -6.42 0.38 14.00
CA PHE A 123 -6.57 1.21 12.82
C PHE A 123 -8.04 1.53 12.58
N MET A 124 -8.44 2.77 12.77
CA MET A 124 -9.84 3.22 12.62
C MET A 124 -10.84 2.29 13.34
N GLY A 125 -10.50 1.85 14.56
CA GLY A 125 -11.35 0.94 15.35
C GLY A 125 -11.40 -0.52 14.88
N GLY A 126 -10.66 -0.88 13.85
CA GLY A 126 -10.60 -2.22 13.25
C GLY A 126 -9.48 -3.09 13.80
N GLU A 127 -8.63 -3.59 12.89
CA GLU A 127 -7.51 -4.48 13.20
C GLU A 127 -6.54 -3.84 14.19
N THR A 128 -6.02 -4.61 15.13
CA THR A 128 -4.94 -4.15 16.03
C THR A 128 -3.61 -4.07 15.27
N PHE A 129 -2.73 -3.15 15.67
CA PHE A 129 -1.39 -3.14 15.10
C PHE A 129 -0.57 -4.37 15.51
N PHE A 130 -0.94 -5.06 16.60
CA PHE A 130 -0.35 -6.34 16.97
C PHE A 130 -0.64 -7.41 15.93
N ASP A 131 -1.91 -7.64 15.59
CA ASP A 131 -2.30 -8.67 14.61
C ASP A 131 -1.74 -8.34 13.22
N PHE A 132 -1.87 -7.08 12.80
CA PHE A 132 -1.34 -6.56 11.54
C PHE A 132 0.17 -6.82 11.41
N THR A 133 0.97 -6.39 12.38
CA THR A 133 2.42 -6.53 12.32
C THR A 133 2.86 -7.99 12.35
N ASN A 134 2.17 -8.85 13.10
CA ASN A 134 2.47 -10.27 13.18
C ASN A 134 2.27 -10.97 11.84
N ARG A 135 1.12 -10.76 11.16
CA ARG A 135 0.87 -11.39 9.86
C ARG A 135 1.83 -10.88 8.78
N VAL A 136 2.09 -9.55 8.72
CA VAL A 136 3.04 -8.99 7.76
C VAL A 136 4.45 -9.50 8.02
N ASN A 137 4.88 -9.59 9.28
CA ASN A 137 6.18 -10.15 9.64
C ASN A 137 6.32 -11.63 9.25
N LEU A 138 5.25 -12.42 9.37
CA LEU A 138 5.25 -13.84 8.98
C LEU A 138 5.48 -13.99 7.48
N CYS A 139 4.73 -13.26 6.65
CA CYS A 139 4.89 -13.29 5.20
C CYS A 139 6.27 -12.76 4.76
N LEU A 140 6.72 -11.66 5.35
CA LEU A 140 8.06 -11.11 5.08
C LEU A 140 9.17 -12.11 5.44
N ARG A 141 9.07 -12.78 6.58
CA ARG A 141 10.03 -13.83 6.99
C ARG A 141 10.04 -14.97 5.99
N THR A 142 8.87 -15.49 5.61
CA THR A 142 8.75 -16.57 4.61
C THR A 142 9.44 -16.17 3.29
N LEU A 143 9.27 -14.91 2.84
CA LEU A 143 9.95 -14.40 1.66
C LEU A 143 11.47 -14.35 1.86
N LEU A 144 11.96 -13.90 3.02
CA LEU A 144 13.39 -13.75 3.29
C LEU A 144 14.10 -15.10 3.49
N ASP A 145 13.43 -16.09 4.08
CA ASP A 145 13.96 -17.43 4.31
C ASP A 145 14.10 -18.23 3.01
N ASP A 146 13.29 -17.91 2.00
CA ASP A 146 13.43 -18.48 0.66
C ASP A 146 14.62 -17.84 -0.07
N THR A 147 15.66 -18.63 -0.30
CA THR A 147 16.89 -18.19 -0.97
C THR A 147 16.90 -18.45 -2.48
N SER A 148 15.81 -18.91 -3.06
CA SER A 148 15.71 -19.30 -4.48
C SER A 148 15.62 -18.12 -5.46
N TRP A 149 15.49 -16.87 -4.97
CA TRP A 149 15.31 -15.68 -5.79
C TRP A 149 16.46 -14.68 -5.61
N VAL A 150 16.70 -13.89 -6.65
CA VAL A 150 17.61 -12.72 -6.66
C VAL A 150 16.80 -11.43 -6.63
N ASN A 151 15.77 -11.31 -7.46
CA ASN A 151 14.84 -10.18 -7.48
C ASN A 151 13.43 -10.67 -7.18
N ALA A 152 12.80 -10.07 -6.18
CA ALA A 152 11.40 -10.27 -5.85
C ALA A 152 10.61 -8.97 -6.10
N LEU A 153 9.45 -9.11 -6.74
CA LEU A 153 8.46 -8.05 -6.89
C LEU A 153 7.34 -8.31 -5.87
N VAL A 154 7.07 -7.33 -5.02
CA VAL A 154 6.00 -7.41 -4.01
C VAL A 154 5.06 -6.24 -4.22
N VAL A 155 3.78 -6.50 -4.47
CA VAL A 155 2.75 -5.46 -4.60
C VAL A 155 1.81 -5.54 -3.41
N ALA A 156 1.87 -4.52 -2.57
CA ALA A 156 1.10 -4.43 -1.34
C ALA A 156 0.41 -3.06 -1.19
N HIS A 157 0.37 -2.50 0.00
CA HIS A 157 -0.47 -1.37 0.39
C HIS A 157 0.31 -0.33 1.19
N SER A 158 -0.35 0.79 1.49
CA SER A 158 0.29 1.92 2.18
C SER A 158 0.84 1.54 3.55
N VAL A 159 0.01 0.99 4.44
CA VAL A 159 0.45 0.71 5.83
C VAL A 159 1.38 -0.51 5.88
N VAL A 160 1.14 -1.50 5.02
CA VAL A 160 2.03 -2.67 4.86
C VAL A 160 3.43 -2.24 4.45
N ASN A 161 3.54 -1.39 3.43
CA ASN A 161 4.86 -0.92 2.95
C ASN A 161 5.56 -0.07 4.01
N ARG A 162 4.84 0.83 4.69
CA ARG A 162 5.39 1.63 5.80
C ARG A 162 5.96 0.74 6.88
N TRP A 163 5.23 -0.32 7.28
CA TRP A 163 5.71 -1.26 8.29
C TRP A 163 6.95 -2.03 7.83
N ILE A 164 6.96 -2.56 6.60
CA ILE A 164 8.12 -3.26 6.04
C ILE A 164 9.35 -2.34 6.02
N LEU A 165 9.19 -1.07 5.61
CA LEU A 165 10.27 -0.09 5.61
C LEU A 165 10.75 0.22 7.04
N CYS A 166 9.84 0.42 8.00
CA CYS A 166 10.18 0.60 9.41
C CYS A 166 11.01 -0.56 9.96
N ARG A 167 10.64 -1.80 9.61
CA ARG A 167 11.38 -3.00 10.02
C ARG A 167 12.85 -2.99 9.55
N PHE A 168 13.10 -2.58 8.29
CA PHE A 168 14.46 -2.51 7.76
C PHE A 168 15.23 -1.29 8.27
N LEU A 169 14.55 -0.22 8.67
CA LEU A 169 15.16 0.96 9.28
C LEU A 169 15.43 0.78 10.79
N GLY A 170 14.98 -0.32 11.40
CA GLY A 170 15.07 -0.52 12.84
C GLY A 170 14.12 0.36 13.64
N LEU A 171 13.05 0.86 13.01
CA LEU A 171 12.00 1.66 13.62
C LEU A 171 10.87 0.75 14.11
N GLY A 172 10.19 1.18 15.17
CA GLY A 172 8.93 0.59 15.62
C GLY A 172 7.71 1.16 14.89
N LEU A 173 6.53 0.97 15.50
CA LEU A 173 5.27 1.52 15.01
C LEU A 173 5.28 3.05 14.94
N ASP A 174 6.02 3.71 15.82
CA ASP A 174 6.20 5.17 15.78
C ASP A 174 6.83 5.67 14.48
N GLY A 175 7.55 4.83 13.72
CA GLY A 175 8.11 5.21 12.43
C GLY A 175 7.08 5.31 11.30
N ILE A 176 5.91 4.68 11.45
CA ILE A 176 4.90 4.57 10.38
C ILE A 176 4.39 5.95 9.92
N HIS A 177 4.22 6.89 10.83
CA HIS A 177 3.71 8.23 10.52
C HIS A 177 4.71 9.08 9.71
N ALA A 178 6.01 8.79 9.82
CA ALA A 178 7.07 9.56 9.17
C ALA A 178 7.37 9.11 7.73
N ILE A 179 6.81 7.98 7.30
CA ILE A 179 7.06 7.41 5.98
C ILE A 179 5.79 7.51 5.13
N GLU A 180 5.81 8.33 4.08
CA GLU A 180 4.69 8.34 3.13
C GLU A 180 4.85 7.26 2.07
N GLN A 181 3.73 6.75 1.58
CA GLN A 181 3.64 5.78 0.49
C GLN A 181 2.53 6.21 -0.46
N ASP A 182 2.89 6.88 -1.55
CA ASP A 182 1.95 7.35 -2.58
C ASP A 182 1.39 6.19 -3.40
N SER A 183 0.21 6.34 -3.99
CA SER A 183 -0.36 5.35 -4.90
C SER A 183 0.58 5.10 -6.08
N GLY A 184 0.80 3.83 -6.43
CA GLY A 184 1.73 3.46 -7.48
C GLY A 184 3.19 3.83 -7.18
N CYS A 185 3.59 3.94 -5.92
CA CYS A 185 5.00 4.14 -5.57
C CYS A 185 5.79 2.85 -5.55
N MET A 186 7.10 2.99 -5.72
CA MET A 186 8.08 1.92 -5.64
C MET A 186 9.12 2.22 -4.56
N ASN A 187 9.46 1.20 -3.80
CA ASN A 187 10.60 1.16 -2.90
C ASN A 187 11.54 0.04 -3.35
N VAL A 188 12.84 0.23 -3.16
CA VAL A 188 13.87 -0.77 -3.50
C VAL A 188 14.69 -1.08 -2.27
N ILE A 189 14.78 -2.35 -1.90
CA ILE A 189 15.45 -2.82 -0.70
C ILE A 189 16.44 -3.92 -1.09
N ASP A 190 17.72 -3.71 -0.84
CA ASP A 190 18.74 -4.74 -0.95
C ASP A 190 18.77 -5.59 0.33
N ILE A 191 18.75 -6.90 0.17
CA ILE A 191 18.87 -7.86 1.28
C ILE A 191 20.29 -8.41 1.27
N LEU A 192 21.04 -8.07 2.30
CA LEU A 192 22.42 -8.50 2.49
C LEU A 192 22.50 -10.00 2.89
N PRO A 193 23.67 -10.63 2.74
CA PRO A 193 23.83 -12.05 3.12
C PRO A 193 23.54 -12.36 4.59
N ASP A 194 23.67 -11.36 5.48
CA ASP A 194 23.35 -11.45 6.91
C ASP A 194 21.85 -11.19 7.22
N GLY A 195 21.02 -11.02 6.19
CA GLY A 195 19.58 -10.77 6.31
C GLY A 195 19.21 -9.32 6.57
N LYS A 196 20.16 -8.42 6.75
CA LYS A 196 19.88 -6.99 6.89
C LYS A 196 19.42 -6.38 5.59
N GLY A 197 18.51 -5.41 5.67
CA GLY A 197 18.03 -4.64 4.52
C GLY A 197 18.72 -3.29 4.41
N VAL A 198 19.02 -2.88 3.17
CA VAL A 198 19.47 -1.53 2.83
C VAL A 198 18.47 -0.90 1.89
N ILE A 199 17.79 0.16 2.31
CA ILE A 199 16.83 0.87 1.47
C ILE A 199 17.59 1.71 0.44
N ARG A 200 17.40 1.42 -0.84
CA ARG A 200 18.01 2.12 -1.99
C ARG A 200 17.12 3.21 -2.55
N LEU A 201 15.82 3.01 -2.44
CA LEU A 201 14.83 3.93 -2.97
C LEU A 201 13.59 3.86 -2.08
N MET A 202 12.97 5.01 -1.80
CA MET A 202 11.75 5.09 -1.01
C MET A 202 10.74 5.99 -1.68
N ASN A 203 9.49 5.54 -1.76
CA ASN A 203 8.32 6.31 -2.23
C ASN A 203 8.53 6.99 -3.61
N TYR A 204 9.17 6.31 -4.55
CA TYR A 204 9.37 6.81 -5.90
C TYR A 204 8.09 6.65 -6.73
N THR A 205 7.62 7.72 -7.35
CA THR A 205 6.49 7.71 -8.29
C THR A 205 6.93 8.21 -9.66
N PRO A 206 6.67 7.47 -10.75
CA PRO A 206 7.10 7.88 -12.09
C PRO A 206 6.57 9.23 -12.54
N GLY A 207 5.31 9.53 -12.22
CA GLY A 207 4.62 10.75 -12.64
C GLY A 207 4.98 12.01 -11.85
N ASP A 208 5.46 11.85 -10.60
CA ASP A 208 5.88 12.98 -9.73
C ASP A 208 7.17 12.65 -8.99
N ARG A 209 8.26 12.56 -9.74
CA ARG A 209 9.59 12.14 -9.24
C ARG A 209 10.13 13.07 -8.15
N ALA A 210 9.87 14.36 -8.26
CA ALA A 210 10.32 15.39 -7.33
C ALA A 210 9.28 15.74 -6.26
N LYS A 211 8.13 15.05 -6.22
CA LYS A 211 7.01 15.32 -5.30
C LYS A 211 6.52 16.77 -5.36
N VAL A 212 6.47 17.34 -6.55
CA VAL A 212 6.07 18.74 -6.77
C VAL A 212 4.57 18.92 -6.55
N HIS A 213 3.78 17.98 -7.07
CA HIS A 213 2.32 18.10 -7.13
C HIS A 213 1.64 17.43 -5.93
N LEU A 214 2.15 16.32 -5.47
CA LEU A 214 1.56 15.57 -4.36
C LEU A 214 2.01 16.13 -3.01
N ARG A 215 1.12 16.90 -2.37
CA ARG A 215 1.35 17.56 -1.07
C ARG A 215 0.52 16.97 0.07
N LYS A 216 -0.48 16.15 -0.25
CA LYS A 216 -1.38 15.52 0.71
C LYS A 216 -0.92 14.09 0.98
N ASN A 217 -1.03 13.68 2.23
CA ASN A 217 -0.78 12.30 2.58
C ASN A 217 -1.97 11.38 2.21
N THR A 218 -1.75 10.08 2.28
CA THR A 218 -2.76 9.06 1.91
C THR A 218 -4.07 9.22 2.69
N LEU A 219 -4.01 9.55 3.99
CA LEU A 219 -5.22 9.70 4.82
C LEU A 219 -5.99 10.98 4.49
N GLU A 220 -5.28 12.07 4.18
CA GLU A 220 -5.91 13.31 3.71
C GLU A 220 -6.67 13.09 2.40
N MET A 221 -6.07 12.37 1.44
CA MET A 221 -6.75 12.05 0.18
C MET A 221 -7.97 11.16 0.40
N LEU A 222 -7.86 10.15 1.26
CA LEU A 222 -8.99 9.27 1.59
C LEU A 222 -10.12 10.04 2.28
N PHE A 223 -9.76 10.93 3.19
CA PHE A 223 -10.73 11.81 3.85
C PHE A 223 -11.47 12.70 2.85
N GLU A 224 -10.77 13.31 1.91
CA GLU A 224 -11.39 14.13 0.87
C GLU A 224 -12.36 13.33 -0.01
N GLN A 225 -11.99 12.13 -0.44
CA GLN A 225 -12.91 11.24 -1.17
C GLN A 225 -14.18 10.96 -0.35
N SER A 226 -14.03 10.74 0.96
CA SER A 226 -15.16 10.49 1.84
C SER A 226 -16.08 11.70 2.02
N VAL A 227 -15.51 12.90 2.08
CA VAL A 227 -16.26 14.19 2.14
C VAL A 227 -17.04 14.43 0.86
N GLU A 228 -16.40 14.25 -0.30
CA GLU A 228 -17.07 14.40 -1.59
C GLU A 228 -18.24 13.41 -1.77
N ALA A 229 -18.03 12.17 -1.32
CA ALA A 229 -19.08 11.16 -1.33
C ALA A 229 -20.24 11.53 -0.40
N HIS A 230 -19.95 12.05 0.80
CA HIS A 230 -20.99 12.51 1.74
C HIS A 230 -21.83 13.65 1.16
N LYS A 231 -21.20 14.65 0.52
CA LYS A 231 -21.91 15.75 -0.15
C LYS A 231 -22.84 15.27 -1.26
N LYS A 232 -22.42 14.28 -2.05
CA LYS A 232 -23.25 13.69 -3.11
C LYS A 232 -24.48 12.97 -2.55
N ASN A 233 -24.34 12.31 -1.41
CA ASN A 233 -25.45 11.58 -0.75
C ASN A 233 -26.39 12.49 0.05
N ASN A 234 -25.95 13.72 0.41
CA ASN A 234 -26.71 14.69 1.21
C ASN A 234 -26.66 16.07 0.57
N PRO A 235 -27.31 16.28 -0.60
CA PRO A 235 -27.19 17.54 -1.36
C PRO A 235 -27.82 18.79 -0.72
N THR A 236 -28.45 18.69 0.45
CA THR A 236 -29.13 19.78 1.17
C THR A 236 -28.40 20.28 2.42
N SER A 237 -27.15 19.88 2.64
CA SER A 237 -26.36 20.29 3.81
C SER A 237 -25.38 21.44 3.48
N GLU A 238 -25.89 22.52 2.84
CA GLU A 238 -25.26 23.86 2.82
C GLU A 238 -25.87 24.76 3.89
#